data_2f49c3a6280ec54f41b2d99beb43922c
#
_entry.id   2f49c3a6280ec54f41b2d99beb43922c
#
_cell.length_a   1.000
_cell.length_b   1.000
_cell.length_c   1.000
_cell.angle_alpha   90.00
_cell.angle_beta   90.00
_cell.angle_gamma   90.00
#
_symmetry.space_group_name_H-M   'P 1'
#
loop_
_entity.id
_entity.type
_entity.pdbx_description
1 polymer ?
#
loop_
_entity_poly.entity_id
_entity_poly.type
_entity_poly.pdbx_seq_one_letter_code
_entity_poly.pdbx_strand_id
1 'polypeptide(L)'
;MDSRLIIADEPVSALDVTVQSQILRLILRLHNEKKMTILFITHDLNIVRRICRRVVVLYRGEIVESGLAEEIYRAPAHPYTELLLNSAPDGDTAASEKAVADIGEGVPAGFRGCFFYPRCPKRCSRCREARPEDTMVAAGHTARCFRLM
;
A
#
# COMPACT_ATOMS: atom_id res chain seq x y z
N MET A 1 11.48 24.52 -16.42
CA MET A 1 10.17 24.10 -15.89
C MET A 1 10.34 23.76 -14.43
N ASP A 2 9.67 24.49 -13.54
CA ASP A 2 9.68 24.16 -12.09
C ASP A 2 8.55 23.17 -11.80
N SER A 3 8.83 21.89 -11.97
CA SER A 3 7.89 20.83 -11.61
C SER A 3 7.77 20.77 -10.08
N ARG A 4 6.54 20.77 -9.55
CA ARG A 4 6.27 20.66 -8.11
C ARG A 4 5.94 19.22 -7.67
N LEU A 5 5.72 18.32 -8.63
CA LEU A 5 5.37 16.94 -8.41
C LEU A 5 6.22 16.03 -9.29
N ILE A 6 6.78 14.99 -8.70
CA ILE A 6 7.40 13.85 -9.39
C ILE A 6 6.57 12.61 -9.13
N ILE A 7 6.28 11.85 -10.17
CA ILE A 7 5.72 10.50 -10.05
C ILE A 7 6.87 9.53 -10.34
N ALA A 8 7.22 8.73 -9.34
CA ALA A 8 8.25 7.70 -9.41
C ALA A 8 7.58 6.33 -9.34
N ASP A 9 7.42 5.70 -10.50
CA ASP A 9 6.79 4.39 -10.63
C ASP A 9 7.87 3.31 -10.68
N GLU A 10 7.92 2.47 -9.65
CA GLU A 10 8.90 1.38 -9.47
C GLU A 10 10.37 1.81 -9.73
N PRO A 11 10.83 2.99 -9.26
CA PRO A 11 12.08 3.59 -9.74
C PRO A 11 13.34 2.81 -9.36
N VAL A 12 13.22 1.78 -8.53
CA VAL A 12 14.37 1.00 -8.00
C VAL A 12 14.17 -0.51 -8.05
N SER A 13 13.06 -1.01 -8.59
CA SER A 13 12.69 -2.44 -8.55
C SER A 13 13.68 -3.38 -9.26
N ALA A 14 14.38 -2.89 -10.28
CA ALA A 14 15.32 -3.68 -11.07
C ALA A 14 16.81 -3.42 -10.72
N LEU A 15 17.09 -2.77 -9.59
CA LEU A 15 18.43 -2.33 -9.22
C LEU A 15 18.99 -3.14 -8.05
N ASP A 16 20.31 -3.31 -8.02
CA ASP A 16 20.98 -3.85 -6.84
C ASP A 16 20.86 -2.90 -5.63
N VAL A 17 21.02 -3.43 -4.42
CA VAL A 17 20.80 -2.72 -3.16
C VAL A 17 21.65 -1.45 -3.04
N THR A 18 22.86 -1.45 -3.61
CA THR A 18 23.77 -0.31 -3.56
C THR A 18 23.26 0.83 -4.42
N VAL A 19 22.91 0.54 -5.67
CA VAL A 19 22.36 1.52 -6.61
C VAL A 19 20.98 2.00 -6.15
N GLN A 20 20.14 1.10 -5.67
CA GLN A 20 18.85 1.44 -5.05
C GLN A 20 19.02 2.50 -3.96
N SER A 21 19.97 2.30 -3.03
CA SER A 21 20.24 3.24 -1.96
C SER A 21 20.72 4.62 -2.46
N GLN A 22 21.47 4.66 -3.57
CA GLN A 22 21.92 5.91 -4.19
C GLN A 22 20.77 6.68 -4.81
N ILE A 23 19.89 6.00 -5.56
CA ILE A 23 18.69 6.60 -6.18
C ILE A 23 17.73 7.14 -5.11
N LEU A 24 17.48 6.38 -4.05
CA LEU A 24 16.62 6.84 -2.95
C LEU A 24 17.19 8.11 -2.28
N ARG A 25 18.51 8.17 -2.05
CA ARG A 25 19.15 9.38 -1.54
C ARG A 25 19.02 10.58 -2.48
N LEU A 26 19.14 10.36 -3.79
CA LEU A 26 18.95 11.41 -4.79
C LEU A 26 17.51 11.94 -4.76
N ILE A 27 16.51 11.04 -4.73
CA ILE A 27 15.09 11.38 -4.63
C ILE A 27 14.81 12.23 -3.37
N LEU A 28 15.32 11.80 -2.21
CA LEU A 28 15.17 12.54 -0.95
C LEU A 28 15.87 13.90 -0.98
N ARG A 29 17.03 14.01 -1.63
CA ARG A 29 17.73 15.28 -1.82
C ARG A 29 16.89 16.24 -2.67
N LEU A 30 16.35 15.77 -3.79
CA LEU A 30 15.46 16.58 -4.65
C LEU A 30 14.21 17.05 -3.89
N HIS A 31 13.59 16.17 -3.09
CA HIS A 31 12.48 16.54 -2.23
C HIS A 31 12.85 17.68 -1.28
N ASN A 32 13.99 17.56 -0.58
CA ASN A 32 14.41 18.53 0.42
C ASN A 32 14.87 19.86 -0.17
N GLU A 33 15.69 19.84 -1.23
CA GLU A 33 16.27 21.04 -1.84
C GLU A 33 15.26 21.81 -2.69
N LYS A 34 14.44 21.09 -3.48
CA LYS A 34 13.47 21.69 -4.41
C LYS A 34 12.05 21.83 -3.83
N LYS A 35 11.83 21.31 -2.61
CA LYS A 35 10.49 21.28 -1.97
C LYS A 35 9.42 20.63 -2.86
N MET A 36 9.82 19.63 -3.63
CA MET A 36 8.95 18.91 -4.55
C MET A 36 8.15 17.85 -3.81
N THR A 37 6.89 17.68 -4.18
CA THR A 37 6.10 16.52 -3.77
C THR A 37 6.51 15.31 -4.61
N ILE A 38 6.66 14.15 -3.98
CA ILE A 38 6.99 12.91 -4.68
C ILE A 38 5.88 11.90 -4.42
N LEU A 39 5.26 11.41 -5.49
CA LEU A 39 4.38 10.26 -5.47
C LEU A 39 5.24 9.04 -5.81
N PHE A 40 5.50 8.19 -4.82
CA PHE A 40 6.34 7.01 -4.97
C PHE A 40 5.46 5.77 -5.05
N ILE A 41 5.50 5.04 -6.17
CA ILE A 41 4.77 3.80 -6.39
C ILE A 41 5.75 2.65 -6.28
N THR A 42 5.47 1.70 -5.40
CA THR A 42 6.32 0.52 -5.17
C THR A 42 5.56 -0.58 -4.43
N HIS A 43 6.02 -1.80 -4.58
CA HIS A 43 5.60 -2.93 -3.77
C HIS A 43 6.56 -3.20 -2.58
N ASP A 44 7.70 -2.50 -2.51
CA ASP A 44 8.66 -2.65 -1.42
C ASP A 44 8.25 -1.82 -0.18
N LEU A 45 7.69 -2.52 0.80
CA LEU A 45 7.22 -1.93 2.05
C LEU A 45 8.35 -1.36 2.91
N ASN A 46 9.58 -1.89 2.79
CA ASN A 46 10.73 -1.38 3.53
C ASN A 46 11.13 0.01 3.04
N ILE A 47 11.07 0.23 1.73
CA ILE A 47 11.29 1.56 1.15
C ILE A 47 10.21 2.52 1.64
N VAL A 48 8.92 2.13 1.55
CA VAL A 48 7.79 2.95 1.99
C VAL A 48 7.97 3.40 3.45
N ARG A 49 8.29 2.45 4.35
CA ARG A 49 8.51 2.72 5.78
C ARG A 49 9.62 3.75 6.02
N ARG A 50 10.67 3.73 5.20
CA ARG A 50 11.88 4.57 5.39
C ARG A 50 11.74 5.97 4.84
N ILE A 51 10.99 6.18 3.76
CA ILE A 51 10.98 7.44 3.02
C ILE A 51 9.61 8.11 2.90
N CYS A 52 8.51 7.38 3.06
CA CYS A 52 7.18 7.92 2.86
C CYS A 52 6.59 8.42 4.18
N ARG A 53 6.04 9.64 4.17
CA ARG A 53 5.28 10.18 5.31
C ARG A 53 3.84 9.67 5.31
N ARG A 54 3.23 9.53 4.13
CA ARG A 54 1.86 9.03 3.94
C ARG A 54 1.88 7.84 3.00
N VAL A 55 0.96 6.92 3.24
CA VAL A 55 0.80 5.71 2.44
C VAL A 55 -0.63 5.61 1.96
N VAL A 56 -0.79 5.14 0.74
CA VAL A 56 -2.06 4.73 0.15
C VAL A 56 -1.89 3.30 -0.31
N VAL A 57 -2.69 2.39 0.26
CA VAL A 57 -2.66 0.97 -0.10
C VAL A 57 -3.74 0.71 -1.14
N LEU A 58 -3.32 0.18 -2.29
CA LEU A 58 -4.22 -0.19 -3.39
C LEU A 58 -4.37 -1.71 -3.48
N TYR A 59 -5.59 -2.16 -3.69
CA TYR A 59 -5.90 -3.54 -4.03
C TYR A 59 -6.84 -3.57 -5.25
N ARG A 60 -6.37 -4.16 -6.37
CA ARG A 60 -7.11 -4.22 -7.64
C ARG A 60 -7.62 -2.85 -8.12
N GLY A 61 -6.77 -1.82 -8.03
CA GLY A 61 -7.08 -0.47 -8.47
C GLY A 61 -7.96 0.34 -7.51
N GLU A 62 -8.36 -0.22 -6.38
CA GLU A 62 -9.12 0.50 -5.34
C GLU A 62 -8.25 0.82 -4.13
N ILE A 63 -8.41 2.03 -3.60
CA ILE A 63 -7.80 2.40 -2.33
C ILE A 63 -8.53 1.63 -1.22
N VAL A 64 -7.79 0.81 -0.47
CA VAL A 64 -8.35 0.04 0.65
C VAL A 64 -7.98 0.63 2.01
N GLU A 65 -6.87 1.35 2.07
CA GLU A 65 -6.42 2.04 3.28
C GLU A 65 -5.52 3.22 2.94
N SER A 66 -5.60 4.31 3.70
CA SER A 66 -4.69 5.45 3.57
C SER A 66 -4.46 6.13 4.92
N GLY A 67 -3.21 6.57 5.17
CA GLY A 67 -2.87 7.21 6.45
C GLY A 67 -1.41 7.65 6.52
N LEU A 68 -0.97 8.06 7.71
CA LEU A 68 0.44 8.23 7.99
C LEU A 68 1.13 6.87 7.98
N ALA A 69 2.33 6.78 7.42
CA ALA A 69 3.08 5.54 7.34
C ALA A 69 3.20 4.89 8.73
N GLU A 70 3.60 5.65 9.74
CA GLU A 70 3.75 5.17 11.12
C GLU A 70 2.46 4.54 11.67
N GLU A 71 1.29 5.13 11.40
CA GLU A 71 0.00 4.60 11.87
C GLU A 71 -0.35 3.30 11.18
N ILE A 72 -0.19 3.23 9.85
CA ILE A 72 -0.48 2.03 9.05
C ILE A 72 0.45 0.88 9.46
N TYR A 73 1.74 1.14 9.68
CA TYR A 73 2.68 0.09 10.11
C TYR A 73 2.43 -0.38 11.55
N ARG A 74 1.97 0.51 12.44
CA ARG A 74 1.68 0.16 13.84
C ARG A 74 0.34 -0.56 13.99
N ALA A 75 -0.69 -0.11 13.28
CA ALA A 75 -2.06 -0.57 13.43
C ALA A 75 -2.80 -0.56 12.09
N PRO A 76 -2.48 -1.51 11.16
CA PRO A 76 -3.19 -1.62 9.90
C PRO A 76 -4.66 -1.95 10.15
N ALA A 77 -5.55 -1.26 9.46
CA ALA A 77 -6.99 -1.38 9.66
C ALA A 77 -7.66 -2.32 8.64
N HIS A 78 -7.09 -2.43 7.42
CA HIS A 78 -7.60 -3.31 6.40
C HIS A 78 -6.87 -4.67 6.43
N PRO A 79 -7.58 -5.82 6.38
CA PRO A 79 -6.96 -7.15 6.41
C PRO A 79 -5.93 -7.42 5.30
N TYR A 80 -6.04 -6.76 4.16
CA TYR A 80 -5.03 -6.83 3.10
C TYR A 80 -3.73 -6.14 3.52
N THR A 81 -3.81 -4.98 4.16
CA THR A 81 -2.64 -4.27 4.69
C THR A 81 -1.93 -5.09 5.77
N GLU A 82 -2.70 -5.71 6.67
CA GLU A 82 -2.15 -6.66 7.66
C GLU A 82 -1.40 -7.81 6.98
N LEU A 83 -1.99 -8.37 5.91
CA LEU A 83 -1.37 -9.46 5.15
C LEU A 83 -0.05 -9.00 4.53
N LEU A 84 -0.04 -7.85 3.87
CA LEU A 84 1.17 -7.28 3.26
C LEU A 84 2.30 -7.09 4.29
N LEU A 85 1.99 -6.47 5.42
CA LEU A 85 2.96 -6.19 6.48
C LEU A 85 3.50 -7.47 7.14
N ASN A 86 2.64 -8.47 7.34
CA ASN A 86 3.03 -9.75 7.93
C ASN A 86 3.83 -10.63 6.95
N SER A 87 3.68 -10.42 5.66
CA SER A 87 4.38 -11.18 4.62
C SER A 87 5.76 -10.60 4.27
N ALA A 88 6.09 -9.43 4.79
CA ALA A 88 7.39 -8.77 4.65
C ALA A 88 8.19 -8.87 5.97
N PRO A 89 8.69 -10.05 6.38
CA PRO A 89 9.68 -10.14 7.43
C PRO A 89 10.93 -9.39 6.96
N ASP A 90 11.62 -8.76 7.90
CA ASP A 90 12.77 -7.88 7.68
C ASP A 90 13.70 -8.37 6.55
N GLY A 91 13.51 -7.86 5.34
CA GLY A 91 14.43 -8.04 4.21
C GLY A 91 14.04 -9.03 3.11
N ASP A 92 12.95 -9.78 3.19
CA ASP A 92 12.60 -10.78 2.16
C ASP A 92 11.42 -10.32 1.27
N THR A 93 11.75 -9.64 0.16
CA THR A 93 10.78 -9.18 -0.86
C THR A 93 10.05 -10.36 -1.54
N ALA A 94 10.69 -11.54 -1.62
CA ALA A 94 10.12 -12.73 -2.24
C ALA A 94 8.89 -13.30 -1.49
N ALA A 95 8.82 -13.12 -0.17
CA ALA A 95 7.68 -13.56 0.63
C ALA A 95 6.45 -12.67 0.42
N SER A 96 6.66 -11.36 0.23
CA SER A 96 5.56 -10.41 -0.06
C SER A 96 5.01 -10.63 -1.47
N GLU A 97 5.85 -10.92 -2.45
CA GLU A 97 5.43 -11.27 -3.81
C GLU A 97 4.60 -12.55 -3.84
N LYS A 98 4.98 -13.58 -3.08
CA LYS A 98 4.27 -14.85 -3.00
C LYS A 98 2.90 -14.71 -2.32
N ALA A 99 2.79 -13.90 -1.28
CA ALA A 99 1.52 -13.59 -0.61
C ALA A 99 0.58 -12.77 -1.51
N VAL A 100 1.11 -11.96 -2.42
CA VAL A 100 0.37 -11.21 -3.43
C VAL A 100 0.06 -12.08 -4.65
N ALA A 101 0.97 -12.97 -5.05
CA ALA A 101 0.83 -13.81 -6.25
C ALA A 101 -0.16 -14.96 -6.12
N ASP A 102 -0.50 -15.38 -4.90
CA ASP A 102 -1.54 -16.41 -4.66
C ASP A 102 -2.95 -15.79 -4.87
N ILE A 103 -3.13 -15.25 -6.08
CA ILE A 103 -4.40 -14.71 -6.57
C ILE A 103 -5.28 -15.93 -6.88
N GLY A 104 -5.84 -16.52 -5.84
CA GLY A 104 -6.99 -17.41 -6.00
C GLY A 104 -8.05 -16.75 -6.87
N GLU A 105 -8.89 -17.55 -7.49
CA GLU A 105 -9.90 -17.18 -8.50
C GLU A 105 -10.42 -15.74 -8.33
N GLY A 106 -10.22 -14.94 -9.40
CA GLY A 106 -10.59 -13.53 -9.37
C GLY A 106 -12.07 -13.37 -9.08
N VAL A 107 -12.45 -12.26 -8.48
CA VAL A 107 -13.88 -11.93 -8.35
C VAL A 107 -14.50 -11.85 -9.75
N PRO A 108 -15.71 -12.40 -9.94
CA PRO A 108 -16.39 -12.37 -11.23
C PRO A 108 -16.56 -10.94 -11.75
N ALA A 109 -16.65 -10.78 -13.08
CA ALA A 109 -16.99 -9.51 -13.68
C ALA A 109 -18.35 -9.04 -13.12
N GLY A 110 -18.43 -7.76 -12.71
CA GLY A 110 -19.63 -7.19 -12.08
C GLY A 110 -19.81 -7.48 -10.60
N PHE A 111 -18.81 -8.09 -9.94
CA PHE A 111 -18.85 -8.29 -8.49
C PHE A 111 -18.95 -6.94 -7.74
N ARG A 112 -19.98 -6.83 -6.89
CA ARG A 112 -20.32 -5.60 -6.16
C ARG A 112 -19.74 -5.53 -4.75
N GLY A 113 -19.21 -6.65 -4.26
CA GLY A 113 -18.65 -6.75 -2.92
C GLY A 113 -17.21 -6.25 -2.80
N CYS A 114 -16.64 -6.38 -1.61
CA CYS A 114 -15.24 -6.09 -1.34
C CYS A 114 -14.32 -6.98 -2.21
N PHE A 115 -13.43 -6.41 -2.98
CA PHE A 115 -12.55 -7.18 -3.87
C PHE A 115 -11.59 -8.12 -3.13
N PHE A 116 -11.30 -7.83 -1.88
CA PHE A 116 -10.49 -8.71 -1.04
C PHE A 116 -11.29 -9.87 -0.41
N TYR A 117 -12.64 -9.91 -0.57
CA TYR A 117 -13.53 -10.92 0.02
C TYR A 117 -13.05 -12.37 -0.16
N PRO A 118 -12.65 -12.85 -1.36
CA PRO A 118 -12.27 -14.25 -1.54
C PRO A 118 -11.07 -14.67 -0.67
N ARG A 119 -10.15 -13.74 -0.40
CA ARG A 119 -8.90 -13.96 0.32
C ARG A 119 -8.93 -13.48 1.77
N CYS A 120 -9.98 -12.75 2.16
CA CYS A 120 -10.05 -12.13 3.48
C CYS A 120 -10.34 -13.16 4.57
N PRO A 121 -9.42 -13.38 5.54
CA PRO A 121 -9.65 -14.28 6.66
C PRO A 121 -10.71 -13.74 7.64
N LYS A 122 -10.97 -12.42 7.59
CA LYS A 122 -11.91 -11.71 8.46
C LYS A 122 -13.22 -11.35 7.73
N ARG A 123 -13.56 -12.02 6.62
CA ARG A 123 -14.74 -11.72 5.79
C ARG A 123 -16.06 -11.95 6.53
N CYS A 124 -17.07 -11.14 6.20
CA CYS A 124 -18.45 -11.31 6.68
C CYS A 124 -19.42 -11.31 5.49
N SER A 125 -20.71 -11.58 5.72
CA SER A 125 -21.74 -11.63 4.66
C SER A 125 -21.81 -10.31 3.87
N ARG A 126 -21.80 -9.17 4.55
CA ARG A 126 -21.82 -7.83 3.90
C ARG A 126 -20.68 -7.62 2.91
N CYS A 127 -19.50 -8.22 3.16
CA CYS A 127 -18.36 -8.10 2.25
C CYS A 127 -18.62 -8.73 0.87
N ARG A 128 -19.55 -9.68 0.76
CA ARG A 128 -19.96 -10.30 -0.51
C ARG A 128 -20.96 -9.44 -1.27
N GLU A 129 -21.81 -8.72 -0.54
CA GLU A 129 -22.98 -8.02 -1.07
C GLU A 129 -22.69 -6.59 -1.50
N ALA A 130 -21.79 -5.92 -0.78
CA ALA A 130 -21.51 -4.51 -1.00
C ALA A 130 -20.02 -4.20 -0.83
N ARG A 131 -19.59 -3.05 -1.39
CA ARG A 131 -18.27 -2.44 -1.12
C ARG A 131 -18.34 -1.63 0.15
N PRO A 132 -17.34 -1.77 1.04
CA PRO A 132 -17.25 -0.88 2.19
C PRO A 132 -16.88 0.54 1.74
N GLU A 133 -17.49 1.52 2.37
CA GLU A 133 -17.14 2.92 2.21
C GLU A 133 -15.91 3.29 3.02
N ASP A 134 -15.35 4.48 2.75
CA ASP A 134 -14.23 5.00 3.52
C ASP A 134 -14.67 5.26 4.96
N THR A 135 -14.10 4.52 5.90
CA THR A 135 -14.34 4.66 7.33
C THR A 135 -13.12 5.30 7.98
N MET A 136 -13.33 6.35 8.76
CA MET A 136 -12.27 7.00 9.53
C MET A 136 -11.86 6.11 10.71
N VAL A 137 -10.59 5.72 10.72
CA VAL A 137 -9.98 4.93 11.80
C VAL A 137 -9.40 5.85 12.87
N ALA A 138 -8.70 6.90 12.40
CA ALA A 138 -8.13 7.96 13.20
C ALA A 138 -8.02 9.24 12.37
N ALA A 139 -7.64 10.36 12.98
CA ALA A 139 -7.44 11.62 12.26
C ALA A 139 -6.43 11.44 11.09
N GLY A 140 -6.93 11.52 9.85
CA GLY A 140 -6.12 11.33 8.64
C GLY A 140 -5.77 9.89 8.28
N HIS A 141 -6.37 8.90 8.96
CA HIS A 141 -6.28 7.48 8.65
C HIS A 141 -7.66 6.92 8.30
N THR A 142 -7.82 6.42 7.09
CA THR A 142 -9.09 5.84 6.59
C THR A 142 -8.85 4.43 6.06
N ALA A 143 -9.87 3.58 6.17
CA ALA A 143 -9.85 2.26 5.54
C ALA A 143 -11.24 1.82 5.09
N ARG A 144 -11.30 1.01 4.04
CA ARG A 144 -12.53 0.43 3.47
C ARG A 144 -12.73 -0.98 3.99
N CYS A 145 -13.32 -1.10 5.19
CA CYS A 145 -13.58 -2.41 5.79
C CYS A 145 -14.83 -2.40 6.68
N PHE A 146 -15.75 -3.34 6.46
CA PHE A 146 -16.97 -3.47 7.28
C PHE A 146 -16.70 -3.85 8.74
N ARG A 147 -15.52 -4.28 9.08
CA ARG A 147 -15.15 -4.59 10.48
C ARG A 147 -14.79 -3.37 11.31
N LEU A 148 -14.75 -2.20 10.69
CA LEU A 148 -14.51 -0.91 11.35
C LEU A 148 -15.82 -0.17 11.69
N MET A 149 -16.95 -0.72 11.25
CA MET A 149 -18.29 -0.17 11.44
C MET A 149 -19.00 -0.81 12.63
#